data_0c86a84633781efc42832462a259a115
#
_entry.id   0c86a84633781efc42832462a259a115
#
_cell.length_a   1.000
_cell.length_b   1.000
_cell.length_c   1.000
_cell.angle_alpha   90.00
_cell.angle_beta   90.00
_cell.angle_gamma   90.00
#
_symmetry.space_group_name_H-M   'P 1'
#
loop_
_entity.id
_entity.type
_entity.pdbx_description
1 polymer ?
#
loop_
_entity_poly.entity_id
_entity_poly.type
_entity_poly.pdbx_seq_one_letter_code
_entity_poly.pdbx_strand_id
1 'polypeptide(L)'
;RVYQKTSNGWKRIKDTTATSYTDSAVSVNQTKTYTMRCIDKNGNTVSGYNSKGWSKKYTPVTPTISKLENTSSGIKLTWNKIAGVYGYRLYYKTSSGGWKRFKDTTATSFTDSGVSPNRMETYTIRCIDKNGNTVSGFNSKGWSKKYTPVAPTISKLENTSGGIKLSWNKIAGVYGYRLYYKTSSGGWKRFKDTIATSFTDSGVSPNRTETYTIRCIDKNGKTVSGFYSKGWSKKYAPVAPKITKLTNTSKGVSATWNKVAGVYGYRLYRKYAGGSWTKVKDTTSTSFTDSGAKKGKKVTYTVRCIDKNGKTISGYNATGWSITRK
;
A
#
# COMPACT_ATOMS: atom_id res chain seq x y z
N ARG A 1 -9.66 -31.89 39.76
CA ARG A 1 -9.53 -32.61 38.49
C ARG A 1 -10.86 -32.64 37.76
N VAL A 2 -10.88 -32.26 36.50
CA VAL A 2 -12.05 -32.22 35.61
C VAL A 2 -12.01 -33.40 34.65
N TYR A 3 -13.13 -34.05 34.45
CA TYR A 3 -13.32 -35.17 33.54
C TYR A 3 -14.42 -34.84 32.52
N GLN A 4 -14.28 -35.36 31.31
CA GLN A 4 -15.28 -35.34 30.25
C GLN A 4 -15.76 -36.78 29.98
N LYS A 5 -17.05 -36.98 29.80
CA LYS A 5 -17.63 -38.26 29.40
C LYS A 5 -17.36 -38.54 27.95
N THR A 6 -16.80 -39.70 27.61
CA THR A 6 -16.55 -40.23 26.29
C THR A 6 -17.29 -41.54 26.08
N SER A 7 -17.23 -42.13 24.86
CA SER A 7 -17.75 -43.49 24.63
C SER A 7 -17.10 -44.53 25.55
N ASN A 8 -15.83 -44.33 25.93
CA ASN A 8 -15.06 -45.26 26.75
C ASN A 8 -15.03 -44.88 28.25
N GLY A 9 -16.02 -44.08 28.72
CA GLY A 9 -16.11 -43.64 30.09
C GLY A 9 -15.56 -42.23 30.34
N TRP A 10 -15.18 -41.95 31.59
CA TRP A 10 -14.72 -40.65 32.03
C TRP A 10 -13.24 -40.44 31.70
N LYS A 11 -12.93 -39.49 30.81
CA LYS A 11 -11.57 -39.10 30.45
C LYS A 11 -11.15 -37.83 31.21
N ARG A 12 -10.00 -37.87 31.90
CA ARG A 12 -9.39 -36.70 32.52
C ARG A 12 -9.03 -35.68 31.43
N ILE A 13 -9.40 -34.42 31.65
CA ILE A 13 -9.10 -33.31 30.74
C ILE A 13 -8.26 -32.20 31.38
N LYS A 14 -8.36 -32.00 32.70
CA LYS A 14 -7.63 -30.93 33.39
C LYS A 14 -7.47 -31.20 34.89
N ASP A 15 -6.31 -30.88 35.45
CA ASP A 15 -6.11 -30.62 36.87
C ASP A 15 -5.99 -29.11 37.08
N THR A 16 -6.61 -28.58 38.11
CA THR A 16 -6.60 -27.15 38.40
C THR A 16 -6.88 -26.93 39.90
N THR A 17 -6.32 -25.87 40.45
CA THR A 17 -6.65 -25.32 41.76
C THR A 17 -7.74 -24.25 41.66
N ALA A 18 -8.02 -23.76 40.45
CA ALA A 18 -9.08 -22.79 40.19
C ALA A 18 -10.48 -23.42 40.34
N THR A 19 -11.44 -22.61 40.70
CA THR A 19 -12.85 -23.00 40.84
C THR A 19 -13.61 -23.00 39.51
N SER A 20 -12.95 -22.67 38.39
CA SER A 20 -13.53 -22.67 37.05
C SER A 20 -12.56 -23.26 36.03
N TYR A 21 -13.10 -23.87 34.99
CA TYR A 21 -12.37 -24.33 33.81
C TYR A 21 -13.22 -24.12 32.54
N THR A 22 -12.56 -23.64 31.47
CA THR A 22 -13.20 -23.48 30.17
C THR A 22 -12.67 -24.53 29.19
N ASP A 23 -13.57 -25.40 28.72
CA ASP A 23 -13.26 -26.34 27.64
C ASP A 23 -13.38 -25.63 26.29
N SER A 24 -12.24 -25.39 25.62
CA SER A 24 -12.18 -24.79 24.29
C SER A 24 -12.23 -25.83 23.16
N ALA A 25 -12.12 -27.12 23.47
CA ALA A 25 -12.20 -28.22 22.50
C ALA A 25 -13.66 -28.64 22.23
N VAL A 26 -14.51 -27.64 21.91
CA VAL A 26 -15.94 -27.82 21.65
C VAL A 26 -16.27 -27.67 20.19
N SER A 27 -17.38 -28.31 19.74
CA SER A 27 -17.93 -28.11 18.42
C SER A 27 -19.38 -27.62 18.50
N VAL A 28 -19.81 -26.86 17.50
CA VAL A 28 -21.17 -26.32 17.44
C VAL A 28 -22.19 -27.43 17.60
N ASN A 29 -23.21 -27.19 18.41
CA ASN A 29 -24.29 -28.12 18.73
C ASN A 29 -23.87 -29.44 19.42
N GLN A 30 -22.59 -29.60 19.74
CA GLN A 30 -22.13 -30.76 20.52
C GLN A 30 -22.56 -30.64 21.98
N THR A 31 -23.16 -31.70 22.51
CA THR A 31 -23.39 -31.83 23.94
C THR A 31 -22.20 -32.55 24.56
N LYS A 32 -21.60 -31.94 25.57
CA LYS A 32 -20.54 -32.53 26.41
C LYS A 32 -21.04 -32.67 27.85
N THR A 33 -20.62 -33.75 28.51
CA THR A 33 -20.92 -34.05 29.88
C THR A 33 -19.63 -34.07 30.70
N TYR A 34 -19.67 -33.39 31.83
CA TYR A 34 -18.49 -33.24 32.70
C TYR A 34 -18.77 -33.72 34.10
N THR A 35 -17.75 -34.13 34.81
CA THR A 35 -17.72 -34.33 36.24
C THR A 35 -16.39 -33.87 36.81
N MET A 36 -16.31 -33.73 38.15
CA MET A 36 -15.08 -33.33 38.82
C MET A 36 -14.85 -34.13 40.11
N ARG A 37 -13.57 -34.20 40.49
CA ARG A 37 -13.11 -34.80 41.76
C ARG A 37 -12.08 -33.89 42.40
N CYS A 38 -12.05 -33.86 43.72
CA CYS A 38 -10.94 -33.26 44.45
C CYS A 38 -9.70 -34.14 44.34
N ILE A 39 -8.53 -33.48 44.28
CA ILE A 39 -7.20 -34.15 44.28
C ILE A 39 -6.35 -33.58 45.43
N ASP A 40 -5.48 -34.40 46.00
CA ASP A 40 -4.46 -33.97 46.96
C ASP A 40 -3.25 -33.32 46.23
N LYS A 41 -2.25 -32.89 47.01
CA LYS A 41 -1.01 -32.30 46.46
C LYS A 41 -0.20 -33.27 45.59
N ASN A 42 -0.39 -34.58 45.74
CA ASN A 42 0.29 -35.62 44.96
C ASN A 42 -0.50 -36.02 43.70
N GLY A 43 -1.69 -35.41 43.47
CA GLY A 43 -2.55 -35.71 42.34
C GLY A 43 -3.46 -36.95 42.55
N ASN A 44 -3.57 -37.49 43.74
CA ASN A 44 -4.47 -38.59 44.03
C ASN A 44 -5.89 -38.04 44.22
N THR A 45 -6.91 -38.78 43.74
CA THR A 45 -8.31 -38.38 43.92
C THR A 45 -8.78 -38.70 45.35
N VAL A 46 -9.28 -37.69 46.04
CA VAL A 46 -9.71 -37.75 47.47
C VAL A 46 -11.18 -37.53 47.67
N SER A 47 -11.98 -37.46 46.57
CA SER A 47 -13.46 -37.35 46.68
C SER A 47 -14.16 -38.33 45.75
N GLY A 48 -15.43 -38.64 46.04
CA GLY A 48 -16.34 -39.20 45.07
C GLY A 48 -16.63 -38.24 43.89
N TYR A 49 -17.51 -38.60 42.98
CA TYR A 49 -17.90 -37.78 41.85
C TYR A 49 -19.39 -38.01 41.48
N ASN A 50 -19.97 -37.04 40.78
CA ASN A 50 -21.31 -37.22 40.21
C ASN A 50 -21.20 -38.14 38.98
N SER A 51 -21.69 -39.38 39.09
CA SER A 51 -21.64 -40.38 38.01
C SER A 51 -22.53 -40.03 36.80
N LYS A 52 -23.61 -39.25 37.01
CA LYS A 52 -24.45 -38.73 35.93
C LYS A 52 -23.76 -37.57 35.20
N GLY A 53 -22.98 -36.77 35.91
CA GLY A 53 -22.30 -35.57 35.40
C GLY A 53 -23.27 -34.43 35.10
N TRP A 54 -22.71 -33.35 34.58
CA TRP A 54 -23.44 -32.17 34.11
C TRP A 54 -23.25 -32.00 32.62
N SER A 55 -24.36 -31.95 31.89
CA SER A 55 -24.35 -31.87 30.41
C SER A 55 -24.66 -30.45 29.92
N LYS A 56 -23.90 -30.02 28.91
CA LYS A 56 -24.11 -28.73 28.23
C LYS A 56 -23.98 -28.88 26.72
N LYS A 57 -25.01 -28.47 26.00
CA LYS A 57 -24.92 -28.29 24.54
C LYS A 57 -24.18 -26.99 24.24
N TYR A 58 -23.12 -27.07 23.44
CA TYR A 58 -22.37 -25.88 23.07
C TYR A 58 -23.11 -25.07 22.00
N THR A 59 -23.47 -23.84 22.36
CA THR A 59 -24.01 -22.83 21.44
C THR A 59 -23.03 -21.65 21.40
N PRO A 60 -22.43 -21.34 20.25
CA PRO A 60 -21.47 -20.25 20.17
C PRO A 60 -22.09 -18.91 20.60
N VAL A 61 -21.37 -18.16 21.40
CA VAL A 61 -21.76 -16.79 21.75
C VAL A 61 -21.66 -15.88 20.51
N THR A 62 -22.39 -14.77 20.53
CA THR A 62 -22.30 -13.75 19.49
C THR A 62 -20.89 -13.16 19.44
N PRO A 63 -20.23 -13.14 18.27
CA PRO A 63 -18.95 -12.46 18.14
C PRO A 63 -19.10 -10.95 18.37
N THR A 64 -18.05 -10.32 18.90
CA THR A 64 -17.99 -8.88 19.17
C THR A 64 -16.93 -8.24 18.29
N ILE A 65 -17.30 -7.25 17.48
CA ILE A 65 -16.32 -6.41 16.78
C ILE A 65 -15.65 -5.52 17.84
N SER A 66 -14.39 -5.77 18.10
CA SER A 66 -13.59 -5.07 19.11
C SER A 66 -12.97 -3.79 18.59
N LYS A 67 -12.76 -3.69 17.25
CA LYS A 67 -12.11 -2.53 16.64
C LYS A 67 -12.62 -2.27 15.22
N LEU A 68 -12.83 -0.98 14.90
CA LEU A 68 -13.07 -0.46 13.55
C LEU A 68 -12.06 0.67 13.28
N GLU A 69 -11.23 0.50 12.25
CA GLU A 69 -10.14 1.44 11.90
C GLU A 69 -10.24 1.90 10.45
N ASN A 70 -10.03 3.20 10.23
CA ASN A 70 -9.83 3.73 8.89
C ASN A 70 -8.38 3.42 8.45
N THR A 71 -8.24 2.77 7.31
CA THR A 71 -6.97 2.40 6.68
C THR A 71 -6.91 2.89 5.24
N SER A 72 -5.76 2.77 4.59
CA SER A 72 -5.62 3.06 3.15
C SER A 72 -6.49 2.14 2.28
N SER A 73 -6.78 0.94 2.76
CA SER A 73 -7.57 -0.07 2.03
C SER A 73 -9.06 -0.06 2.37
N GLY A 74 -9.52 0.83 3.27
CA GLY A 74 -10.91 0.92 3.71
C GLY A 74 -11.09 0.88 5.22
N ILE A 75 -12.23 0.38 5.72
CA ILE A 75 -12.47 0.15 7.15
C ILE A 75 -12.04 -1.27 7.50
N LYS A 76 -11.03 -1.39 8.38
CA LYS A 76 -10.62 -2.67 8.96
C LYS A 76 -11.47 -2.99 10.18
N LEU A 77 -12.10 -4.15 10.15
CA LEU A 77 -12.85 -4.76 11.25
C LEU A 77 -11.96 -5.80 11.95
N THR A 78 -11.97 -5.83 13.27
CA THR A 78 -11.33 -6.87 14.09
C THR A 78 -12.32 -7.35 15.15
N TRP A 79 -12.36 -8.67 15.39
CA TRP A 79 -13.27 -9.28 16.36
C TRP A 79 -12.63 -10.42 17.15
N ASN A 80 -13.28 -10.83 18.22
CA ASN A 80 -12.81 -11.90 19.07
C ASN A 80 -12.98 -13.27 18.40
N LYS A 81 -12.02 -14.16 18.64
CA LYS A 81 -12.12 -15.57 18.23
C LYS A 81 -13.17 -16.28 19.09
N ILE A 82 -14.03 -17.08 18.45
CA ILE A 82 -15.01 -17.96 19.12
C ILE A 82 -14.57 -19.40 18.93
N ALA A 83 -14.51 -20.15 20.01
CA ALA A 83 -14.15 -21.57 19.96
C ALA A 83 -15.18 -22.40 19.19
N GLY A 84 -14.76 -23.50 18.58
CA GLY A 84 -15.61 -24.52 17.98
C GLY A 84 -16.40 -24.09 16.73
N VAL A 85 -16.22 -22.87 16.22
CA VAL A 85 -16.87 -22.42 14.99
C VAL A 85 -15.93 -22.60 13.79
N TYR A 86 -16.48 -22.76 12.60
CA TYR A 86 -15.71 -22.84 11.37
C TYR A 86 -15.20 -21.46 10.94
N GLY A 87 -16.06 -20.43 11.05
CA GLY A 87 -15.73 -19.08 10.61
C GLY A 87 -16.79 -18.06 10.98
N TYR A 88 -16.78 -16.97 10.27
CA TYR A 88 -17.60 -15.79 10.52
C TYR A 88 -18.22 -15.28 9.23
N ARG A 89 -19.45 -14.78 9.34
CA ARG A 89 -20.18 -14.08 8.28
C ARG A 89 -20.38 -12.64 8.68
N LEU A 90 -19.91 -11.72 7.82
CA LEU A 90 -20.02 -10.28 8.01
C LEU A 90 -21.18 -9.72 7.20
N TYR A 91 -21.85 -8.72 7.81
CA TYR A 91 -22.95 -7.99 7.21
C TYR A 91 -22.69 -6.49 7.36
N TYR A 92 -23.14 -5.71 6.38
CA TYR A 92 -23.25 -4.27 6.51
C TYR A 92 -24.74 -3.85 6.50
N LYS A 93 -25.04 -2.70 7.12
CA LYS A 93 -26.39 -2.13 7.16
C LYS A 93 -26.65 -1.37 5.87
N THR A 94 -27.73 -1.70 5.16
CA THR A 94 -28.14 -1.01 3.93
C THR A 94 -28.81 0.33 4.26
N SER A 95 -28.97 1.20 3.25
CA SER A 95 -29.73 2.46 3.39
C SER A 95 -31.19 2.24 3.79
N SER A 96 -31.79 1.11 3.43
CA SER A 96 -33.13 0.70 3.85
C SER A 96 -33.19 0.16 5.30
N GLY A 97 -32.07 0.11 6.02
CA GLY A 97 -32.00 -0.36 7.41
C GLY A 97 -31.81 -1.87 7.58
N GLY A 98 -31.87 -2.66 6.49
CA GLY A 98 -31.64 -4.11 6.50
C GLY A 98 -30.17 -4.48 6.57
N TRP A 99 -29.90 -5.76 6.85
CA TRP A 99 -28.55 -6.32 6.88
C TRP A 99 -28.25 -7.09 5.59
N LYS A 100 -27.19 -6.70 4.87
CA LYS A 100 -26.73 -7.41 3.67
C LYS A 100 -25.39 -8.11 3.96
N ARG A 101 -25.36 -9.44 3.67
CA ARG A 101 -24.14 -10.24 3.71
C ARG A 101 -23.15 -9.71 2.66
N PHE A 102 -21.86 -9.64 3.01
CA PHE A 102 -20.82 -9.26 2.06
C PHE A 102 -19.54 -10.10 2.15
N LYS A 103 -19.31 -10.83 3.27
CA LYS A 103 -18.10 -11.65 3.40
C LYS A 103 -18.29 -12.82 4.36
N ASP A 104 -17.76 -13.99 4.01
CA ASP A 104 -17.47 -15.11 4.91
C ASP A 104 -15.94 -15.26 5.02
N THR A 105 -15.44 -15.57 6.22
CA THR A 105 -14.02 -15.72 6.49
C THR A 105 -13.77 -16.58 7.73
N THR A 106 -12.61 -17.25 7.78
CA THR A 106 -12.12 -17.95 8.98
C THR A 106 -11.19 -17.07 9.83
N ALA A 107 -10.75 -15.93 9.27
CA ALA A 107 -9.94 -14.95 10.00
C ALA A 107 -10.74 -14.21 11.06
N THR A 108 -10.06 -13.51 11.98
CA THR A 108 -10.64 -12.64 12.99
C THR A 108 -10.53 -11.16 12.66
N SER A 109 -10.21 -10.85 11.39
CA SER A 109 -10.24 -9.49 10.84
C SER A 109 -10.58 -9.50 9.36
N PHE A 110 -11.11 -8.38 8.88
CA PHE A 110 -11.40 -8.14 7.46
C PHE A 110 -11.36 -6.64 7.17
N THR A 111 -10.99 -6.25 5.94
CA THR A 111 -11.02 -4.85 5.51
C THR A 111 -12.09 -4.67 4.43
N ASP A 112 -13.09 -3.85 4.73
CA ASP A 112 -14.09 -3.43 3.75
C ASP A 112 -13.53 -2.28 2.90
N SER A 113 -13.30 -2.57 1.62
CA SER A 113 -12.83 -1.59 0.63
C SER A 113 -13.97 -0.90 -0.14
N GLY A 114 -15.21 -1.36 0.04
CA GLY A 114 -16.42 -0.79 -0.60
C GLY A 114 -16.95 0.48 0.05
N VAL A 115 -16.11 1.18 0.82
CA VAL A 115 -16.45 2.36 1.60
C VAL A 115 -16.42 3.65 0.76
N SER A 116 -17.16 4.67 1.20
CA SER A 116 -17.15 6.00 0.57
C SER A 116 -16.79 7.09 1.60
N PRO A 117 -16.02 8.13 1.21
CA PRO A 117 -15.62 9.19 2.12
C PRO A 117 -16.81 9.86 2.81
N ASN A 118 -16.66 10.09 4.12
CA ASN A 118 -17.63 10.73 5.01
C ASN A 118 -18.93 9.94 5.25
N ARG A 119 -19.09 8.76 4.67
CA ARG A 119 -20.22 7.87 4.94
C ARG A 119 -20.03 7.13 6.27
N MET A 120 -21.14 6.95 7.00
CA MET A 120 -21.23 6.08 8.18
C MET A 120 -21.51 4.66 7.70
N GLU A 121 -20.59 3.74 7.98
CA GLU A 121 -20.80 2.32 7.74
C GLU A 121 -21.11 1.62 9.06
N THR A 122 -22.05 0.68 9.04
CA THR A 122 -22.46 -0.09 10.22
C THR A 122 -22.40 -1.58 9.92
N TYR A 123 -21.75 -2.34 10.77
CA TYR A 123 -21.45 -3.75 10.57
C TYR A 123 -22.02 -4.61 11.69
N THR A 124 -22.33 -5.86 11.36
CA THR A 124 -22.55 -6.92 12.34
C THR A 124 -21.93 -8.22 11.86
N ILE A 125 -21.84 -9.20 12.76
CA ILE A 125 -21.10 -10.43 12.52
C ILE A 125 -21.81 -11.62 13.21
N ARG A 126 -21.79 -12.80 12.57
CA ARG A 126 -22.28 -14.07 13.10
C ARG A 126 -21.25 -15.17 12.92
N CYS A 127 -21.25 -16.16 13.78
CA CYS A 127 -20.50 -17.40 13.57
C CYS A 127 -21.18 -18.25 12.49
N ILE A 128 -20.37 -19.00 11.73
CA ILE A 128 -20.83 -20.01 10.77
C ILE A 128 -20.19 -21.36 11.04
N ASP A 129 -20.90 -22.43 10.68
CA ASP A 129 -20.39 -23.80 10.60
C ASP A 129 -19.68 -24.05 9.26
N LYS A 130 -19.13 -25.25 9.07
CA LYS A 130 -18.44 -25.66 7.82
C LYS A 130 -19.37 -25.72 6.59
N ASN A 131 -20.68 -25.79 6.78
CA ASN A 131 -21.68 -25.81 5.71
C ASN A 131 -22.15 -24.37 5.38
N GLY A 132 -21.63 -23.35 6.08
CA GLY A 132 -22.02 -21.95 5.90
C GLY A 132 -23.32 -21.57 6.62
N ASN A 133 -23.87 -22.41 7.48
CA ASN A 133 -25.04 -22.05 8.27
C ASN A 133 -24.63 -21.12 9.43
N THR A 134 -25.45 -20.11 9.72
CA THR A 134 -25.22 -19.24 10.90
C THR A 134 -25.59 -19.97 12.19
N VAL A 135 -24.67 -19.97 13.14
CA VAL A 135 -24.76 -20.76 14.39
C VAL A 135 -24.67 -19.91 15.66
N SER A 136 -24.68 -18.58 15.52
CA SER A 136 -24.77 -17.65 16.65
C SER A 136 -25.82 -16.58 16.42
N GLY A 137 -26.19 -15.86 17.47
CA GLY A 137 -26.88 -14.58 17.37
C GLY A 137 -26.02 -13.50 16.67
N PHE A 138 -26.52 -12.27 16.66
CA PHE A 138 -25.79 -11.09 16.18
C PHE A 138 -26.20 -9.84 16.97
N ASN A 139 -25.35 -8.81 16.94
CA ASN A 139 -25.72 -7.50 17.50
C ASN A 139 -26.62 -6.76 16.50
N SER A 140 -27.90 -6.60 16.82
CA SER A 140 -28.89 -5.93 15.95
C SER A 140 -28.65 -4.41 15.79
N LYS A 141 -27.98 -3.77 16.76
CA LYS A 141 -27.56 -2.36 16.66
C LYS A 141 -26.35 -2.22 15.74
N GLY A 142 -25.49 -3.23 15.69
CA GLY A 142 -24.22 -3.22 14.96
C GLY A 142 -23.16 -2.33 15.59
N TRP A 143 -22.04 -2.20 14.90
CA TRP A 143 -20.92 -1.31 15.22
C TRP A 143 -20.69 -0.35 14.06
N SER A 144 -20.66 0.95 14.33
CA SER A 144 -20.61 1.98 13.31
C SER A 144 -19.26 2.69 13.27
N LYS A 145 -18.81 3.04 12.06
CA LYS A 145 -17.61 3.85 11.82
C LYS A 145 -17.83 4.78 10.64
N LYS A 146 -17.58 6.07 10.85
CA LYS A 146 -17.48 7.02 9.71
C LYS A 146 -16.19 6.76 8.98
N TYR A 147 -16.29 6.51 7.67
CA TYR A 147 -15.08 6.39 6.85
C TYR A 147 -14.47 7.76 6.58
N THR A 148 -13.30 7.99 7.13
CA THR A 148 -12.46 9.15 6.84
C THR A 148 -11.20 8.65 6.18
N PRO A 149 -10.99 8.90 4.86
CA PRO A 149 -9.79 8.45 4.18
C PRO A 149 -8.53 8.93 4.89
N VAL A 150 -7.58 8.04 5.10
CA VAL A 150 -6.26 8.41 5.63
C VAL A 150 -5.50 9.27 4.61
N ALA A 151 -4.55 10.07 5.07
CA ALA A 151 -3.68 10.82 4.18
C ALA A 151 -2.87 9.86 3.30
N PRO A 152 -2.78 10.09 1.97
CA PRO A 152 -1.88 9.31 1.13
C PRO A 152 -0.43 9.49 1.55
N THR A 153 0.39 8.46 1.38
CA THR A 153 1.83 8.48 1.66
C THR A 153 2.61 8.43 0.35
N ILE A 154 3.46 9.42 0.10
CA ILE A 154 4.40 9.37 -1.03
C ILE A 154 5.44 8.29 -0.68
N SER A 155 5.41 7.21 -1.45
CA SER A 155 6.31 6.05 -1.27
C SER A 155 7.64 6.23 -2.00
N LYS A 156 7.65 7.05 -3.06
CA LYS A 156 8.86 7.25 -3.88
C LYS A 156 8.90 8.64 -4.53
N LEU A 157 10.09 9.25 -4.52
CA LEU A 157 10.45 10.44 -5.28
C LEU A 157 11.70 10.14 -6.11
N GLU A 158 11.60 10.24 -7.44
CA GLU A 158 12.67 9.88 -8.37
C GLU A 158 12.98 11.04 -9.33
N ASN A 159 14.28 11.27 -9.55
CA ASN A 159 14.72 12.14 -10.65
C ASN A 159 14.59 11.36 -11.98
N THR A 160 13.88 11.95 -12.94
CA THR A 160 13.66 11.41 -14.28
C THR A 160 13.98 12.48 -15.33
N SER A 161 14.00 12.11 -16.59
CA SER A 161 14.13 13.09 -17.67
C SER A 161 12.93 14.05 -17.76
N GLY A 162 11.75 13.61 -17.30
CA GLY A 162 10.56 14.45 -17.23
C GLY A 162 10.50 15.38 -16.02
N GLY A 163 11.41 15.25 -15.05
CA GLY A 163 11.38 15.99 -13.78
C GLY A 163 11.41 15.07 -12.55
N ILE A 164 10.78 15.47 -11.45
CA ILE A 164 10.63 14.62 -10.26
C ILE A 164 9.34 13.81 -10.40
N LYS A 165 9.47 12.48 -10.47
CA LYS A 165 8.33 11.55 -10.42
C LYS A 165 7.98 11.23 -8.98
N LEU A 166 6.72 11.48 -8.63
CA LEU A 166 6.09 11.13 -7.37
C LEU A 166 5.29 9.84 -7.55
N SER A 167 5.36 8.92 -6.58
CA SER A 167 4.48 7.74 -6.51
C SER A 167 3.95 7.60 -5.09
N TRP A 168 2.68 7.19 -4.95
CA TRP A 168 2.01 7.07 -3.65
C TRP A 168 1.05 5.88 -3.60
N ASN A 169 0.64 5.52 -2.40
CA ASN A 169 -0.29 4.43 -2.18
C ASN A 169 -1.71 4.79 -2.60
N LYS A 170 -2.43 3.81 -3.14
CA LYS A 170 -3.87 3.93 -3.40
C LYS A 170 -4.64 4.02 -2.09
N ILE A 171 -5.69 4.86 -2.05
CA ILE A 171 -6.64 4.98 -0.93
C ILE A 171 -8.01 4.51 -1.42
N ALA A 172 -8.66 3.66 -0.64
CA ALA A 172 -9.98 3.13 -0.98
C ALA A 172 -11.05 4.21 -1.00
N GLY A 173 -12.05 4.07 -1.85
CA GLY A 173 -13.26 4.88 -1.90
C GLY A 173 -13.07 6.33 -2.34
N VAL A 174 -11.86 6.82 -2.61
CA VAL A 174 -11.63 8.19 -3.06
C VAL A 174 -11.71 8.28 -4.58
N TYR A 175 -12.09 9.46 -5.10
CA TYR A 175 -12.12 9.70 -6.53
C TYR A 175 -10.71 9.91 -7.10
N GLY A 176 -9.86 10.66 -6.37
CA GLY A 176 -8.52 11.00 -6.84
C GLY A 176 -7.69 11.72 -5.78
N TYR A 177 -6.66 12.37 -6.24
CA TYR A 177 -5.62 12.98 -5.43
C TYR A 177 -5.34 14.41 -5.88
N ARG A 178 -5.06 15.28 -4.91
CA ARG A 178 -4.59 16.66 -5.12
C ARG A 178 -3.19 16.80 -4.60
N LEU A 179 -2.28 17.23 -5.47
CA LEU A 179 -0.87 17.41 -5.18
C LEU A 179 -0.58 18.89 -4.88
N TYR A 180 0.30 19.08 -3.91
CA TYR A 180 0.79 20.39 -3.49
C TYR A 180 2.32 20.38 -3.44
N TYR A 181 2.92 21.52 -3.76
CA TYR A 181 4.33 21.78 -3.47
C TYR A 181 4.45 22.90 -2.41
N LYS A 182 5.55 22.90 -1.66
CA LYS A 182 5.86 23.92 -0.66
C LYS A 182 6.46 25.13 -1.33
N THR A 183 5.87 26.31 -1.10
CA THR A 183 6.38 27.59 -1.63
C THR A 183 7.60 28.08 -0.81
N SER A 184 8.33 29.05 -1.33
CA SER A 184 9.43 29.72 -0.61
C SER A 184 8.98 30.41 0.67
N SER A 185 7.72 30.86 0.73
CA SER A 185 7.10 31.43 1.94
C SER A 185 6.65 30.36 2.97
N GLY A 186 6.89 29.07 2.70
CA GLY A 186 6.54 27.97 3.58
C GLY A 186 5.11 27.43 3.45
N GLY A 187 4.25 28.08 2.66
CA GLY A 187 2.88 27.64 2.39
C GLY A 187 2.79 26.49 1.38
N TRP A 188 1.61 25.89 1.27
CA TRP A 188 1.33 24.81 0.31
C TRP A 188 0.54 25.36 -0.88
N LYS A 189 1.05 25.22 -2.11
CA LYS A 189 0.38 25.61 -3.35
C LYS A 189 -0.05 24.36 -4.12
N ARG A 190 -1.37 24.30 -4.45
CA ARG A 190 -1.92 23.28 -5.35
C ARG A 190 -1.30 23.41 -6.73
N PHE A 191 -0.97 22.29 -7.38
CA PHE A 191 -0.48 22.32 -8.76
C PHE A 191 -1.08 21.21 -9.66
N LYS A 192 -1.64 20.13 -9.08
CA LYS A 192 -2.21 19.05 -9.89
C LYS A 192 -3.31 18.29 -9.14
N ASP A 193 -4.38 17.93 -9.86
CA ASP A 193 -5.34 16.89 -9.50
C ASP A 193 -5.19 15.72 -10.47
N THR A 194 -5.31 14.47 -9.97
CA THR A 194 -5.17 13.25 -10.77
C THR A 194 -5.88 12.07 -10.11
N ILE A 195 -6.35 11.12 -10.93
CA ILE A 195 -6.87 9.83 -10.46
C ILE A 195 -5.77 8.74 -10.38
N ALA A 196 -4.61 9.01 -11.00
CA ALA A 196 -3.46 8.09 -10.94
C ALA A 196 -2.79 8.10 -9.57
N THR A 197 -1.97 7.10 -9.30
CA THR A 197 -1.12 7.00 -8.09
C THR A 197 0.33 7.40 -8.34
N SER A 198 0.59 8.09 -9.44
CA SER A 198 1.87 8.72 -9.74
C SER A 198 1.70 9.96 -10.61
N PHE A 199 2.67 10.87 -10.54
CA PHE A 199 2.74 12.08 -11.35
C PHE A 199 4.20 12.53 -11.49
N THR A 200 4.55 13.14 -12.63
CA THR A 200 5.88 13.72 -12.84
C THR A 200 5.76 15.24 -12.87
N ASP A 201 6.41 15.89 -11.90
CA ASP A 201 6.52 17.36 -11.87
C ASP A 201 7.66 17.80 -12.79
N SER A 202 7.32 18.44 -13.90
CA SER A 202 8.28 19.00 -14.87
C SER A 202 8.67 20.46 -14.57
N GLY A 203 8.00 21.10 -13.61
CA GLY A 203 8.28 22.49 -13.19
C GLY A 203 9.48 22.64 -12.26
N VAL A 204 10.36 21.67 -12.26
CA VAL A 204 11.54 21.59 -11.38
C VAL A 204 12.74 22.35 -11.92
N SER A 205 13.62 22.84 -11.02
CA SER A 205 14.89 23.48 -11.38
C SER A 205 16.08 22.69 -10.84
N PRO A 206 17.18 22.56 -11.61
CA PRO A 206 18.37 21.84 -11.17
C PRO A 206 18.90 22.34 -9.83
N ASN A 207 19.31 21.40 -8.98
CA ASN A 207 19.86 21.64 -7.64
C ASN A 207 18.88 22.23 -6.60
N ARG A 208 17.64 22.53 -6.97
CA ARG A 208 16.59 22.94 -6.06
C ARG A 208 15.97 21.73 -5.35
N THR A 209 15.65 21.86 -4.09
CA THR A 209 14.89 20.90 -3.32
C THR A 209 13.42 21.27 -3.39
N GLU A 210 12.61 20.39 -3.94
CA GLU A 210 11.16 20.50 -3.95
C GLU A 210 10.57 19.65 -2.81
N THR A 211 9.53 20.16 -2.17
CA THR A 211 8.82 19.45 -1.08
C THR A 211 7.35 19.34 -1.45
N TYR A 212 6.80 18.13 -1.35
CA TYR A 212 5.46 17.79 -1.80
C TYR A 212 4.60 17.27 -0.68
N THR A 213 3.30 17.48 -0.81
CA THR A 213 2.30 16.76 -0.02
C THR A 213 1.08 16.44 -0.88
N ILE A 214 0.20 15.57 -0.39
CA ILE A 214 -0.90 15.04 -1.17
C ILE A 214 -2.13 14.85 -0.28
N ARG A 215 -3.33 15.08 -0.84
CA ARG A 215 -4.63 14.84 -0.21
C ARG A 215 -5.54 14.04 -1.14
N CYS A 216 -6.45 13.27 -0.56
CA CYS A 216 -7.54 12.67 -1.32
C CYS A 216 -8.60 13.71 -1.68
N ILE A 217 -9.23 13.53 -2.84
CA ILE A 217 -10.38 14.33 -3.29
C ILE A 217 -11.57 13.43 -3.65
N ASP A 218 -12.78 13.95 -3.48
CA ASP A 218 -14.00 13.36 -4.01
C ASP A 218 -14.24 13.77 -5.48
N LYS A 219 -15.32 13.28 -6.08
CA LYS A 219 -15.70 13.57 -7.47
C LYS A 219 -15.94 15.05 -7.78
N ASN A 220 -16.25 15.84 -6.76
CA ASN A 220 -16.46 17.29 -6.88
C ASN A 220 -15.17 18.09 -6.66
N GLY A 221 -14.03 17.41 -6.48
CA GLY A 221 -12.74 18.03 -6.19
C GLY A 221 -12.59 18.55 -4.75
N LYS A 222 -13.50 18.23 -3.83
CA LYS A 222 -13.38 18.58 -2.42
C LYS A 222 -12.37 17.64 -1.75
N THR A 223 -11.46 18.18 -0.94
CA THR A 223 -10.51 17.37 -0.16
C THR A 223 -11.22 16.61 0.95
N VAL A 224 -10.97 15.30 1.03
CA VAL A 224 -11.64 14.36 1.98
C VAL A 224 -10.68 13.65 2.91
N SER A 225 -9.39 13.98 2.86
CA SER A 225 -8.37 13.46 3.80
C SER A 225 -7.57 14.57 4.45
N GLY A 226 -6.85 14.24 5.53
CA GLY A 226 -5.71 15.02 6.01
C GLY A 226 -4.55 15.00 5.01
N PHE A 227 -3.40 15.52 5.42
CA PHE A 227 -2.14 15.49 4.67
C PHE A 227 -0.96 15.42 5.62
N TYR A 228 0.22 15.04 5.11
CA TYR A 228 1.45 15.05 5.89
C TYR A 228 2.07 16.46 5.86
N SER A 229 1.99 17.18 6.97
CA SER A 229 2.36 18.61 7.07
C SER A 229 3.85 18.89 6.87
N LYS A 230 4.73 17.93 7.20
CA LYS A 230 6.18 18.04 6.91
C LYS A 230 6.49 17.92 5.43
N GLY A 231 5.66 17.14 4.67
CA GLY A 231 5.88 16.82 3.28
C GLY A 231 7.04 15.84 3.06
N TRP A 232 7.27 15.52 1.78
CA TRP A 232 8.37 14.68 1.31
C TRP A 232 9.24 15.50 0.37
N SER A 233 10.54 15.54 0.61
CA SER A 233 11.46 16.41 -0.12
C SER A 233 12.38 15.62 -1.05
N LYS A 234 12.69 16.21 -2.21
CA LYS A 234 13.65 15.68 -3.17
C LYS A 234 14.44 16.82 -3.81
N LYS A 235 15.77 16.75 -3.76
CA LYS A 235 16.64 17.61 -4.56
C LYS A 235 16.59 17.15 -6.02
N TYR A 236 16.23 18.04 -6.93
CA TYR A 236 16.24 17.71 -8.34
C TYR A 236 17.68 17.70 -8.89
N ALA A 237 18.10 16.54 -9.35
CA ALA A 237 19.34 16.34 -10.08
C ALA A 237 18.97 15.82 -11.48
N PRO A 238 19.23 16.60 -12.56
CA PRO A 238 18.93 16.17 -13.91
C PRO A 238 19.63 14.86 -14.25
N VAL A 239 18.89 13.92 -14.80
CA VAL A 239 19.46 12.64 -15.29
C VAL A 239 20.24 12.86 -16.59
N ALA A 240 21.16 11.95 -16.90
CA ALA A 240 21.88 11.98 -18.18
C ALA A 240 20.89 11.85 -19.35
N PRO A 241 20.95 12.72 -20.37
CA PRO A 241 20.17 12.56 -21.59
C PRO A 241 20.51 11.23 -22.27
N LYS A 242 19.50 10.59 -22.88
CA LYS A 242 19.67 9.37 -23.65
C LYS A 242 19.61 9.72 -25.13
N ILE A 243 20.65 9.38 -25.92
CA ILE A 243 20.61 9.46 -27.39
C ILE A 243 19.56 8.45 -27.86
N THR A 244 18.59 8.90 -28.64
CA THR A 244 17.50 8.11 -29.19
C THR A 244 17.72 7.72 -30.64
N LYS A 245 18.54 8.50 -31.37
CA LYS A 245 18.83 8.22 -32.77
C LYS A 245 20.22 8.76 -33.17
N LEU A 246 20.96 7.99 -33.95
CA LEU A 246 22.13 8.42 -34.69
C LEU A 246 21.90 8.14 -36.18
N THR A 247 22.16 9.12 -37.07
CA THR A 247 21.92 8.98 -38.51
C THR A 247 23.08 9.63 -39.30
N ASN A 248 23.60 8.92 -40.30
CA ASN A 248 24.49 9.52 -41.28
C ASN A 248 23.70 10.47 -42.18
N THR A 249 24.20 11.68 -42.39
CA THR A 249 23.67 12.69 -43.30
C THR A 249 24.79 13.13 -44.24
N SER A 250 24.49 13.83 -45.35
CA SER A 250 25.49 14.43 -46.23
C SER A 250 26.43 15.38 -45.46
N LYS A 251 25.93 16.06 -44.41
CA LYS A 251 26.67 17.06 -43.62
C LYS A 251 27.43 16.48 -42.41
N GLY A 252 27.23 15.23 -42.04
CA GLY A 252 27.84 14.66 -40.84
C GLY A 252 27.01 13.58 -40.18
N VAL A 253 27.23 13.35 -38.89
CA VAL A 253 26.41 12.46 -38.05
C VAL A 253 25.41 13.29 -37.27
N SER A 254 24.13 13.07 -37.52
CA SER A 254 23.04 13.66 -36.72
C SER A 254 22.77 12.80 -35.50
N ALA A 255 22.86 13.40 -34.32
CA ALA A 255 22.49 12.79 -33.03
C ALA A 255 21.23 13.47 -32.48
N THR A 256 20.26 12.68 -32.04
CA THR A 256 19.03 13.14 -31.39
C THR A 256 18.92 12.50 -30.00
N TRP A 257 18.45 13.22 -29.00
CA TRP A 257 18.30 12.75 -27.61
C TRP A 257 17.01 13.24 -26.99
N ASN A 258 16.62 12.61 -25.88
CA ASN A 258 15.41 13.00 -25.16
C ASN A 258 15.59 14.34 -24.43
N LYS A 259 14.51 15.12 -24.34
CA LYS A 259 14.45 16.31 -23.50
C LYS A 259 14.61 15.94 -22.03
N VAL A 260 15.28 16.81 -21.25
CA VAL A 260 15.36 16.73 -19.79
C VAL A 260 14.76 18.01 -19.20
N ALA A 261 13.90 17.85 -18.20
CA ALA A 261 13.16 18.96 -17.59
C ALA A 261 14.11 19.94 -16.87
N GLY A 262 13.76 21.22 -16.87
CA GLY A 262 14.41 22.25 -16.08
C GLY A 262 15.84 22.61 -16.47
N VAL A 263 16.43 21.97 -17.47
CA VAL A 263 17.81 22.28 -17.91
C VAL A 263 17.83 23.41 -18.96
N TYR A 264 18.90 24.16 -19.01
CA TYR A 264 19.09 25.21 -20.01
C TYR A 264 19.40 24.62 -21.38
N GLY A 265 20.27 23.60 -21.44
CA GLY A 265 20.68 23.00 -22.67
C GLY A 265 21.50 21.73 -22.49
N TYR A 266 22.21 21.37 -23.54
CA TYR A 266 22.94 20.11 -23.66
C TYR A 266 24.34 20.34 -24.21
N ARG A 267 25.30 19.52 -23.77
CA ARG A 267 26.63 19.40 -24.34
C ARG A 267 26.80 18.03 -24.97
N LEU A 268 26.99 18.00 -26.30
CA LEU A 268 27.32 16.80 -27.04
C LEU A 268 28.82 16.55 -26.98
N TYR A 269 29.20 15.31 -26.75
CA TYR A 269 30.58 14.82 -26.80
C TYR A 269 30.69 13.69 -27.81
N ARG A 270 31.86 13.56 -28.40
CA ARG A 270 32.27 12.41 -29.21
C ARG A 270 33.56 11.80 -28.72
N LYS A 271 33.79 10.52 -29.02
CA LYS A 271 35.11 9.86 -28.94
C LYS A 271 35.25 8.84 -30.04
N TYR A 272 36.49 8.56 -30.39
CA TYR A 272 36.90 7.44 -31.26
C TYR A 272 37.50 6.33 -30.40
N ALA A 273 37.74 5.12 -30.97
CA ALA A 273 38.35 4.01 -30.26
C ALA A 273 39.70 4.42 -29.64
N GLY A 274 39.95 4.06 -28.38
CA GLY A 274 41.14 4.42 -27.62
C GLY A 274 41.26 5.89 -27.21
N GLY A 275 40.34 6.78 -27.66
CA GLY A 275 40.40 8.21 -27.36
C GLY A 275 39.51 8.67 -26.19
N SER A 276 39.73 9.90 -25.75
CA SER A 276 38.96 10.58 -24.74
C SER A 276 37.70 11.27 -25.30
N TRP A 277 36.75 11.60 -24.43
CA TRP A 277 35.58 12.39 -24.78
C TRP A 277 35.95 13.83 -25.14
N THR A 278 35.64 14.25 -26.36
CA THR A 278 35.86 15.60 -26.85
C THR A 278 34.51 16.32 -27.00
N LYS A 279 34.44 17.56 -26.51
CA LYS A 279 33.27 18.44 -26.71
C LYS A 279 33.06 18.69 -28.21
N VAL A 280 31.81 18.50 -28.66
CA VAL A 280 31.39 18.82 -30.03
C VAL A 280 30.65 20.16 -30.05
N LYS A 281 29.60 20.30 -29.23
CA LYS A 281 28.73 21.49 -29.25
C LYS A 281 27.94 21.63 -27.94
N ASP A 282 27.70 22.89 -27.56
CA ASP A 282 26.66 23.28 -26.63
C ASP A 282 25.43 23.74 -27.43
N THR A 283 24.23 23.30 -27.04
CA THR A 283 22.99 23.62 -27.76
C THR A 283 21.78 23.56 -26.81
N THR A 284 20.76 24.32 -27.10
CA THR A 284 19.44 24.22 -26.41
C THR A 284 18.51 23.22 -27.11
N SER A 285 18.85 22.80 -28.33
CA SER A 285 18.09 21.80 -29.10
C SER A 285 18.36 20.38 -28.58
N THR A 286 17.45 19.47 -28.86
CA THR A 286 17.55 18.03 -28.55
C THR A 286 18.18 17.22 -29.72
N SER A 287 18.80 17.91 -30.68
CA SER A 287 19.53 17.29 -31.77
C SER A 287 20.68 18.20 -32.25
N PHE A 288 21.70 17.59 -32.85
CA PHE A 288 22.81 18.30 -33.50
C PHE A 288 23.45 17.40 -34.54
N THR A 289 23.91 18.02 -35.66
CA THR A 289 24.67 17.32 -36.70
C THR A 289 26.16 17.64 -36.56
N ASP A 290 26.96 16.64 -36.21
CA ASP A 290 28.40 16.73 -36.08
C ASP A 290 29.07 16.58 -37.47
N SER A 291 29.39 17.72 -38.11
CA SER A 291 30.09 17.76 -39.38
C SER A 291 31.58 17.36 -39.26
N GLY A 292 32.15 17.45 -38.05
CA GLY A 292 33.55 17.08 -37.79
C GLY A 292 33.76 15.58 -37.52
N ALA A 293 32.72 14.74 -37.65
CA ALA A 293 32.89 13.30 -37.58
C ALA A 293 33.71 12.77 -38.77
N LYS A 294 34.77 11.98 -38.53
CA LYS A 294 35.70 11.46 -39.58
C LYS A 294 35.02 10.37 -40.41
N LYS A 295 34.99 10.50 -41.73
CA LYS A 295 34.50 9.48 -42.68
C LYS A 295 35.18 8.14 -42.46
N GLY A 296 34.48 7.04 -42.64
CA GLY A 296 34.99 5.68 -42.49
C GLY A 296 35.32 5.26 -41.05
N LYS A 297 35.18 6.14 -40.06
CA LYS A 297 35.50 5.82 -38.64
C LYS A 297 34.25 5.60 -37.81
N LYS A 298 34.35 4.63 -36.90
CA LYS A 298 33.36 4.45 -35.84
C LYS A 298 33.53 5.56 -34.82
N VAL A 299 32.46 6.35 -34.60
CA VAL A 299 32.39 7.45 -33.63
C VAL A 299 31.33 7.15 -32.60
N THR A 300 31.64 7.43 -31.34
CA THR A 300 30.74 7.24 -30.19
C THR A 300 30.36 8.59 -29.62
N TYR A 301 29.09 8.77 -29.28
CA TYR A 301 28.52 10.00 -28.73
C TYR A 301 27.94 9.81 -27.35
N THR A 302 28.01 10.86 -26.55
CA THR A 302 27.26 11.00 -25.28
C THR A 302 26.83 12.45 -25.09
N VAL A 303 25.84 12.67 -24.23
CA VAL A 303 25.27 13.99 -23.97
C VAL A 303 25.19 14.23 -22.46
N ARG A 304 25.46 15.49 -22.05
CA ARG A 304 25.25 15.97 -20.69
C ARG A 304 24.32 17.19 -20.70
N CYS A 305 23.56 17.38 -19.64
CA CYS A 305 22.82 18.62 -19.42
C CYS A 305 23.78 19.74 -18.97
N ILE A 306 23.52 20.98 -19.42
CA ILE A 306 24.23 22.18 -19.00
C ILE A 306 23.25 23.22 -18.41
N ASP A 307 23.77 24.07 -17.50
CA ASP A 307 23.11 25.28 -17.06
C ASP A 307 23.35 26.45 -18.01
N LYS A 308 22.80 27.64 -17.71
CA LYS A 308 22.96 28.85 -18.52
C LYS A 308 24.40 29.35 -18.64
N ASN A 309 25.28 28.98 -17.72
CA ASN A 309 26.69 29.32 -17.74
C ASN A 309 27.55 28.26 -18.44
N GLY A 310 26.92 27.25 -19.05
CA GLY A 310 27.63 26.16 -19.74
C GLY A 310 28.22 25.11 -18.77
N LYS A 311 27.99 25.18 -17.48
CA LYS A 311 28.44 24.17 -16.52
C LYS A 311 27.63 22.88 -16.69
N THR A 312 28.26 21.70 -16.73
CA THR A 312 27.59 20.42 -16.80
C THR A 312 26.93 20.09 -15.46
N ILE A 313 25.63 19.75 -15.46
CA ILE A 313 24.80 19.52 -14.30
C ILE A 313 24.14 18.13 -14.26
N SER A 314 24.52 17.25 -15.18
CA SER A 314 24.09 15.84 -15.17
C SER A 314 25.30 14.90 -15.29
N GLY A 315 25.10 13.62 -14.97
CA GLY A 315 25.97 12.54 -15.42
C GLY A 315 25.92 12.38 -16.94
N TYR A 316 26.57 11.33 -17.46
CA TYR A 316 26.53 10.94 -18.86
C TYR A 316 26.57 9.41 -18.99
N ASN A 317 26.18 8.88 -20.14
CA ASN A 317 26.36 7.46 -20.43
C ASN A 317 27.82 7.23 -20.90
N ALA A 318 28.61 6.58 -20.07
CA ALA A 318 30.03 6.31 -20.33
C ALA A 318 30.27 5.36 -21.54
N THR A 319 29.35 4.43 -21.79
CA THR A 319 29.38 3.54 -22.96
C THR A 319 29.11 4.33 -24.24
N GLY A 320 28.19 5.30 -24.19
CA GLY A 320 27.75 6.09 -25.32
C GLY A 320 26.95 5.30 -26.37
N TRP A 321 26.69 5.95 -27.50
CA TRP A 321 26.03 5.38 -28.68
C TRP A 321 26.95 5.55 -29.90
N SER A 322 27.12 4.49 -30.68
CA SER A 322 28.11 4.46 -31.75
C SER A 322 27.47 4.31 -33.12
N ILE A 323 28.11 4.93 -34.12
CA ILE A 323 27.80 4.78 -35.54
C ILE A 323 29.10 4.87 -36.35
N THR A 324 29.19 4.17 -37.48
CA THR A 324 30.26 4.38 -38.46
C THR A 324 29.84 5.51 -39.39
N ARG A 325 30.62 6.56 -39.49
CA ARG A 325 30.39 7.69 -40.41
C ARG A 325 30.63 7.23 -41.87
N LYS A 326 29.60 7.31 -42.70
CA LYS A 326 29.63 7.03 -44.13
C LYS A 326 30.18 8.22 -44.92
#